data_e7b49a0d7b915fd4926d66e558e651b7
#
_entry.id   e7b49a0d7b915fd4926d66e558e651b7
#
_cell.length_a   1.000
_cell.length_b   1.000
_cell.length_c   1.000
_cell.angle_alpha   90.00
_cell.angle_beta   90.00
_cell.angle_gamma   90.00
#
_symmetry.space_group_name_H-M   'P 1'
#
loop_
_entity.id
_entity.type
_entity.pdbx_description
1 polymer ?
#
loop_
_entity_poly.entity_id
_entity_poly.type
_entity_poly.pdbx_seq_one_letter_code
_entity_poly.pdbx_strand_id
1 'polypeptide(L)'
;MEDFDGNITDLQVVGNYTPLFEEKIEKNTWTLIASQSINGNAYEGRTVNFWDDIVDTVETDSDNSYFIATRENNGGSLNFPLDIVIDLNKNVKIKRFKIWQRAYWYQGGGVTYHYQEENLKSFNLYASNDAQSWDLLGEFDIGDPRDSAGNIPASAFQEAIDGHDFTLDNTSEQFRYLKFSITSNYGSTIITVGSEITLYGLDNL
;
A
#
# COMPACT_ATOMS: atom_id res chain seq x y z
N MET A 1 -16.04 8.61 41.79
CA MET A 1 -17.33 7.89 41.76
C MET A 1 -17.68 7.64 43.23
N GLU A 2 -18.79 8.15 43.68
CA GLU A 2 -19.27 7.85 45.05
C GLU A 2 -19.83 6.44 45.08
N ASP A 3 -19.42 5.65 46.10
CA ASP A 3 -20.07 4.38 46.38
C ASP A 3 -21.39 4.58 47.17
N PHE A 4 -22.16 3.52 47.35
CA PHE A 4 -23.45 3.58 48.05
C PHE A 4 -23.33 3.96 49.54
N ASP A 5 -22.14 3.94 50.10
CA ASP A 5 -21.85 4.27 51.49
C ASP A 5 -21.26 5.70 51.65
N GLY A 6 -21.17 6.46 50.59
CA GLY A 6 -20.68 7.82 50.60
C GLY A 6 -19.14 7.94 50.66
N ASN A 7 -18.42 6.85 50.44
CA ASN A 7 -16.96 6.89 50.39
C ASN A 7 -16.49 7.37 49.01
N ILE A 8 -15.67 8.42 49.00
CA ILE A 8 -14.98 8.90 47.81
C ILE A 8 -13.74 8.02 47.63
N THR A 9 -13.77 7.09 46.67
CA THR A 9 -12.54 6.44 46.21
C THR A 9 -11.74 7.43 45.43
N ASP A 10 -10.57 7.81 45.91
CA ASP A 10 -9.60 8.59 45.13
C ASP A 10 -9.34 7.90 43.81
N LEU A 11 -9.71 8.57 42.73
CA LEU A 11 -9.28 8.18 41.38
C LEU A 11 -7.76 8.32 41.33
N GLN A 12 -7.06 7.23 41.49
CA GLN A 12 -5.64 7.19 41.19
C GLN A 12 -5.51 7.35 39.68
N VAL A 13 -5.03 8.49 39.24
CA VAL A 13 -4.58 8.69 37.85
C VAL A 13 -3.32 7.84 37.69
N VAL A 14 -3.49 6.62 37.19
CA VAL A 14 -2.38 5.71 36.89
C VAL A 14 -1.71 6.19 35.59
N GLY A 15 -0.94 7.26 35.71
CA GLY A 15 -0.10 7.80 34.64
C GLY A 15 -0.82 8.75 33.66
N ASN A 16 -0.09 9.71 33.14
CA ASN A 16 -0.49 10.51 31.98
C ASN A 16 -0.40 9.61 30.76
N TYR A 17 -1.52 9.01 30.34
CA TYR A 17 -1.61 8.36 29.05
C TYR A 17 -1.78 9.47 28.00
N THR A 18 -0.72 9.82 27.31
CA THR A 18 -0.83 10.56 26.06
C THR A 18 -1.10 9.54 24.95
N PRO A 19 -2.31 9.49 24.38
CA PRO A 19 -2.54 8.61 23.26
C PRO A 19 -1.60 9.05 22.13
N LEU A 20 -0.72 8.14 21.70
CA LEU A 20 0.07 8.32 20.50
C LEU A 20 -0.89 8.16 19.32
N PHE A 21 -1.32 9.28 18.77
CA PHE A 21 -2.12 9.27 17.55
C PHE A 21 -1.22 8.88 16.39
N GLU A 22 -1.69 7.94 15.62
CA GLU A 22 -1.13 7.56 14.34
C GLU A 22 -1.44 8.65 13.32
N GLU A 23 -0.42 9.21 12.69
CA GLU A 23 -0.56 10.25 11.68
C GLU A 23 -0.21 9.69 10.30
N LYS A 24 -0.79 10.27 9.25
CA LYS A 24 -0.35 10.02 7.88
C LYS A 24 1.07 10.54 7.73
N ILE A 25 1.96 9.69 7.23
CA ILE A 25 3.35 10.07 6.97
C ILE A 25 3.40 10.84 5.65
N GLU A 26 3.90 12.08 5.71
CA GLU A 26 4.05 12.95 4.55
C GLU A 26 5.02 12.37 3.52
N LYS A 27 4.63 12.39 2.25
CA LYS A 27 5.34 11.73 1.13
C LYS A 27 6.12 12.70 0.24
N ASN A 28 6.02 14.00 0.48
CA ASN A 28 6.62 15.04 -0.36
C ASN A 28 8.15 14.98 -0.48
N THR A 29 8.80 14.23 0.41
CA THR A 29 10.25 14.03 0.40
C THR A 29 10.67 12.68 -0.18
N TRP A 30 9.75 11.78 -0.47
CA TRP A 30 10.07 10.43 -0.90
C TRP A 30 10.70 10.43 -2.28
N THR A 31 11.71 9.58 -2.47
CA THR A 31 12.41 9.44 -3.74
C THR A 31 12.57 7.98 -4.12
N LEU A 32 12.42 7.70 -5.40
CA LEU A 32 12.65 6.37 -5.97
C LEU A 32 14.15 6.09 -6.02
N ILE A 33 14.59 4.99 -5.40
CA ILE A 33 15.97 4.49 -5.51
C ILE A 33 16.08 3.49 -6.65
N ALA A 34 15.17 2.50 -6.68
CA ALA A 34 15.18 1.45 -7.68
C ALA A 34 13.77 0.92 -7.93
N SER A 35 13.48 0.54 -9.16
CA SER A 35 12.31 -0.24 -9.53
C SER A 35 12.57 -1.02 -10.80
N GLN A 36 11.76 -2.06 -11.03
CA GLN A 36 11.73 -2.79 -12.29
C GLN A 36 10.71 -2.18 -13.28
N SER A 37 10.16 -1.02 -12.95
CA SER A 37 9.23 -0.31 -13.80
C SER A 37 9.88 0.09 -15.13
N ILE A 38 9.15 -0.09 -16.21
CA ILE A 38 9.55 0.42 -17.53
C ILE A 38 9.26 1.92 -17.57
N ASN A 39 10.31 2.70 -17.50
CA ASN A 39 10.23 4.13 -17.62
C ASN A 39 9.98 4.54 -19.08
N GLY A 40 9.01 5.39 -19.33
CA GLY A 40 9.05 6.29 -20.46
C GLY A 40 8.00 6.16 -21.52
N ASN A 41 6.91 5.45 -21.32
CA ASN A 41 5.77 5.54 -22.22
C ASN A 41 4.72 6.51 -21.64
N ALA A 42 4.26 7.46 -22.46
CA ALA A 42 3.28 8.48 -22.04
C ALA A 42 1.91 7.88 -21.62
N TYR A 43 1.69 6.62 -21.94
CA TYR A 43 0.47 5.86 -21.61
C TYR A 43 0.65 4.91 -20.43
N GLU A 44 1.80 4.91 -19.79
CA GLU A 44 2.11 3.96 -18.71
C GLU A 44 2.37 4.73 -17.43
N GLY A 45 1.63 4.41 -16.36
CA GLY A 45 1.77 5.00 -15.04
C GLY A 45 3.21 4.90 -14.56
N ARG A 46 3.72 5.98 -13.98
CA ARG A 46 5.08 6.05 -13.45
C ARG A 46 5.15 5.39 -12.08
N THR A 47 6.29 4.83 -11.72
CA THR A 47 6.49 4.24 -10.40
C THR A 47 6.22 5.23 -9.27
N VAL A 48 6.56 6.51 -9.44
CA VAL A 48 6.33 7.57 -8.46
C VAL A 48 4.85 7.84 -8.18
N ASN A 49 3.95 7.47 -9.08
CA ASN A 49 2.51 7.55 -8.84
C ASN A 49 2.04 6.61 -7.72
N PHE A 50 2.92 5.70 -7.26
CA PHE A 50 2.61 4.83 -6.13
C PHE A 50 2.50 5.57 -4.78
N TRP A 51 2.94 6.84 -4.72
CA TRP A 51 2.90 7.65 -3.48
C TRP A 51 2.64 9.14 -3.73
N ASP A 52 1.94 9.48 -4.79
CA ASP A 52 1.68 10.86 -5.16
C ASP A 52 0.40 11.46 -4.55
N ASP A 53 -0.29 10.70 -3.69
CA ASP A 53 -1.58 11.04 -3.07
C ASP A 53 -2.77 11.09 -4.05
N ILE A 54 -2.62 10.48 -5.23
CA ILE A 54 -3.69 10.37 -6.22
C ILE A 54 -4.18 8.92 -6.27
N VAL A 55 -5.36 8.68 -5.73
CA VAL A 55 -6.01 7.37 -5.81
C VAL A 55 -6.79 7.24 -7.11
N ASP A 56 -6.56 6.16 -7.84
CA ASP A 56 -7.36 5.81 -9.01
C ASP A 56 -8.80 5.48 -8.61
N THR A 57 -9.77 6.02 -9.34
CA THR A 57 -11.19 5.80 -9.06
C THR A 57 -11.92 5.33 -10.31
N VAL A 58 -13.09 4.74 -10.14
CA VAL A 58 -13.94 4.30 -11.25
C VAL A 58 -14.42 5.45 -12.15
N GLU A 59 -14.26 6.69 -11.70
CA GLU A 59 -14.65 7.91 -12.42
C GLU A 59 -13.47 8.59 -13.11
N THR A 60 -12.24 8.25 -12.73
CA THR A 60 -11.02 8.84 -13.29
C THR A 60 -10.26 7.81 -14.11
N ASP A 61 -10.31 7.95 -15.41
CA ASP A 61 -9.36 7.28 -16.32
C ASP A 61 -8.21 8.26 -16.58
N SER A 62 -7.16 8.17 -15.79
CA SER A 62 -6.01 9.06 -15.88
C SER A 62 -4.72 8.27 -15.80
N ASP A 63 -3.82 8.47 -16.77
CA ASP A 63 -2.47 7.90 -16.78
C ASP A 63 -1.62 8.32 -15.57
N ASN A 64 -2.12 9.21 -14.73
CA ASN A 64 -1.42 9.72 -13.54
C ASN A 64 -1.95 9.13 -12.23
N SER A 65 -3.01 8.33 -12.25
CA SER A 65 -3.64 7.79 -11.03
C SER A 65 -3.20 6.36 -10.68
N TYR A 66 -2.28 5.79 -11.44
CA TYR A 66 -1.75 4.45 -11.20
C TYR A 66 -0.26 4.35 -11.54
N PHE A 67 0.37 3.31 -11.05
CA PHE A 67 1.76 2.96 -11.39
C PHE A 67 1.82 1.61 -12.09
N ILE A 68 2.90 1.40 -12.83
CA ILE A 68 3.25 0.11 -13.42
C ILE A 68 4.51 -0.39 -12.72
N ALA A 69 4.42 -1.54 -12.05
CA ALA A 69 5.58 -2.16 -11.41
C ALA A 69 6.53 -2.74 -12.44
N THR A 70 5.99 -3.46 -13.44
CA THR A 70 6.70 -3.87 -14.64
C THR A 70 5.73 -4.21 -15.75
N ARG A 71 6.22 -4.16 -16.96
CA ARG A 71 5.54 -4.63 -18.16
C ARG A 71 6.53 -5.35 -19.04
N GLU A 72 6.23 -6.59 -19.36
CA GLU A 72 7.02 -7.33 -20.33
C GLU A 72 6.58 -7.01 -21.76
N ASN A 73 7.54 -6.71 -22.62
CA ASN A 73 7.32 -6.48 -24.03
C ASN A 73 7.81 -7.68 -24.84
N ASN A 74 7.27 -7.88 -26.03
CA ASN A 74 7.72 -8.88 -27.01
C ASN A 74 7.60 -10.35 -26.54
N GLY A 75 6.56 -10.68 -25.77
CA GLY A 75 6.26 -12.05 -25.38
C GLY A 75 7.09 -12.58 -24.22
N GLY A 76 7.76 -11.72 -23.47
CA GLY A 76 8.33 -12.08 -22.16
C GLY A 76 7.23 -12.40 -21.15
N SER A 77 7.64 -12.95 -20.02
CA SER A 77 6.76 -13.24 -18.88
C SER A 77 7.26 -12.50 -17.65
N LEU A 78 6.32 -12.07 -16.79
CA LEU A 78 6.66 -11.48 -15.50
C LEU A 78 7.44 -12.47 -14.64
N ASN A 79 8.48 -11.98 -13.99
CA ASN A 79 9.24 -12.71 -12.97
C ASN A 79 9.08 -11.99 -11.63
N PHE A 80 8.34 -12.58 -10.73
CA PHE A 80 8.23 -12.09 -9.35
C PHE A 80 9.43 -12.54 -8.51
N PRO A 81 9.82 -11.76 -7.47
CA PRO A 81 9.20 -10.51 -7.03
C PRO A 81 9.59 -9.29 -7.87
N LEU A 82 8.73 -8.27 -7.84
CA LEU A 82 8.96 -6.97 -8.46
C LEU A 82 9.19 -5.94 -7.35
N ASP A 83 10.41 -5.46 -7.24
CA ASP A 83 10.81 -4.59 -6.15
C ASP A 83 10.67 -3.10 -6.52
N ILE A 84 10.11 -2.32 -5.60
CA ILE A 84 10.12 -0.86 -5.60
C ILE A 84 10.83 -0.42 -4.33
N VAL A 85 11.95 0.28 -4.46
CA VAL A 85 12.77 0.75 -3.34
C VAL A 85 12.66 2.26 -3.22
N ILE A 86 12.24 2.73 -2.05
CA ILE A 86 11.92 4.12 -1.76
C ILE A 86 12.83 4.62 -0.63
N ASP A 87 13.45 5.78 -0.79
CA ASP A 87 14.02 6.57 0.29
C ASP A 87 12.95 7.52 0.81
N LEU A 88 12.54 7.38 2.05
CA LEU A 88 11.57 8.25 2.71
C LEU A 88 12.18 9.62 3.08
N ASN A 89 13.53 9.73 2.95
CA ASN A 89 14.34 10.90 3.30
C ASN A 89 14.23 11.35 4.77
N LYS A 90 13.63 10.54 5.61
CA LYS A 90 13.51 10.71 7.05
C LYS A 90 13.32 9.34 7.71
N ASN A 91 13.66 9.26 9.00
CA ASN A 91 13.35 8.08 9.79
C ASN A 91 11.89 8.14 10.23
N VAL A 92 11.15 7.07 9.97
CA VAL A 92 9.75 6.95 10.34
C VAL A 92 9.50 5.65 11.10
N LYS A 93 8.53 5.68 11.99
CA LYS A 93 8.01 4.47 12.65
C LYS A 93 6.66 4.15 12.03
N ILE A 94 6.64 3.15 11.16
CA ILE A 94 5.42 2.73 10.45
C ILE A 94 4.62 1.81 11.38
N LYS A 95 3.32 2.05 11.50
CA LYS A 95 2.38 1.25 12.30
C LYS A 95 1.33 0.55 11.44
N ARG A 96 0.93 1.19 10.39
CA ARG A 96 -0.12 0.73 9.49
C ARG A 96 0.13 1.34 8.10
N PHE A 97 -0.40 0.70 7.08
CA PHE A 97 -0.43 1.29 5.75
C PHE A 97 -1.71 0.91 5.02
N LYS A 98 -2.09 1.73 4.07
CA LYS A 98 -3.13 1.43 3.09
C LYS A 98 -2.53 1.31 1.71
N ILE A 99 -3.13 0.43 0.91
CA ILE A 99 -2.77 0.26 -0.49
C ILE A 99 -4.03 0.24 -1.34
N TRP A 100 -3.97 0.90 -2.49
CA TRP A 100 -5.05 0.92 -3.46
C TRP A 100 -4.63 0.22 -4.74
N GLN A 101 -5.54 -0.56 -5.27
CA GLN A 101 -5.43 -1.14 -6.60
C GLN A 101 -5.84 -0.09 -7.64
N ARG A 102 -5.44 -0.30 -8.90
CA ARG A 102 -6.01 0.44 -10.02
C ARG A 102 -7.49 0.12 -10.11
N ALA A 103 -8.35 1.16 -10.14
CA ALA A 103 -9.79 1.00 -10.07
C ALA A 103 -10.43 0.74 -11.42
N TYR A 104 -9.92 1.36 -12.47
CA TYR A 104 -10.55 1.35 -13.78
C TYR A 104 -9.62 0.79 -14.86
N TRP A 105 -10.13 -0.10 -15.68
CA TRP A 105 -9.46 -0.60 -16.86
C TRP A 105 -10.44 -0.87 -17.99
N TYR A 106 -10.15 -0.35 -19.18
CA TYR A 106 -10.91 -0.59 -20.39
C TYR A 106 -10.18 -1.59 -21.28
N GLN A 107 -10.79 -2.74 -21.53
CA GLN A 107 -10.30 -3.71 -22.49
C GLN A 107 -11.34 -3.96 -23.59
N GLY A 108 -11.04 -3.50 -24.80
CA GLY A 108 -11.60 -4.00 -26.08
C GLY A 108 -13.11 -4.25 -26.16
N GLY A 109 -13.93 -3.57 -25.34
CA GLY A 109 -15.39 -3.75 -25.31
C GLY A 109 -15.99 -4.02 -23.93
N GLY A 110 -15.18 -4.03 -22.87
CA GLY A 110 -15.66 -4.16 -21.50
C GLY A 110 -14.83 -3.33 -20.53
N VAL A 111 -15.46 -2.91 -19.44
CA VAL A 111 -14.82 -2.24 -18.31
C VAL A 111 -14.72 -3.23 -17.17
N THR A 112 -13.55 -3.35 -16.58
CA THR A 112 -13.33 -4.06 -15.32
C THR A 112 -12.97 -3.07 -14.23
N TYR A 113 -13.42 -3.34 -13.01
CA TYR A 113 -13.20 -2.48 -11.85
C TYR A 113 -12.55 -3.31 -10.77
N HIS A 114 -11.46 -2.83 -10.21
CA HIS A 114 -10.71 -3.48 -9.13
C HIS A 114 -10.42 -4.99 -9.36
N TYR A 115 -9.56 -5.59 -8.60
CA TYR A 115 -9.20 -7.02 -8.68
C TYR A 115 -8.95 -7.56 -10.11
N GLN A 116 -8.48 -6.68 -10.99
CA GLN A 116 -8.17 -7.00 -12.40
C GLN A 116 -6.93 -7.89 -12.46
N GLU A 117 -6.76 -8.64 -13.56
CA GLU A 117 -5.63 -9.55 -13.72
C GLU A 117 -4.27 -8.90 -13.48
N GLU A 118 -4.12 -7.64 -13.86
CA GLU A 118 -2.89 -6.86 -13.74
C GLU A 118 -2.63 -6.31 -12.34
N ASN A 119 -3.66 -6.15 -11.52
CA ASN A 119 -3.49 -5.54 -10.19
C ASN A 119 -2.60 -6.39 -9.29
N LEU A 120 -1.74 -5.72 -8.52
CA LEU A 120 -0.99 -6.36 -7.46
C LEU A 120 -1.94 -7.07 -6.49
N LYS A 121 -1.53 -8.27 -6.04
CA LYS A 121 -2.31 -9.11 -5.13
C LYS A 121 -1.56 -9.39 -3.83
N SER A 122 -0.39 -10.01 -3.93
CA SER A 122 0.42 -10.34 -2.77
C SER A 122 1.75 -9.59 -2.83
N PHE A 123 2.27 -9.20 -1.68
CA PHE A 123 3.51 -8.46 -1.57
C PHE A 123 4.15 -8.61 -0.20
N ASN A 124 5.46 -8.36 -0.13
CA ASN A 124 6.22 -8.28 1.10
C ASN A 124 6.68 -6.83 1.30
N LEU A 125 6.67 -6.39 2.55
CA LEU A 125 7.19 -5.09 2.94
C LEU A 125 8.47 -5.28 3.73
N TYR A 126 9.53 -4.59 3.32
CA TYR A 126 10.82 -4.57 4.01
C TYR A 126 11.20 -3.14 4.35
N ALA A 127 11.94 -2.99 5.43
CA ALA A 127 12.52 -1.72 5.85
C ALA A 127 14.02 -1.83 6.04
N SER A 128 14.73 -0.69 5.96
CA SER A 128 16.17 -0.61 6.12
C SER A 128 16.60 0.78 6.59
N ASN A 129 17.79 0.84 7.18
CA ASN A 129 18.48 2.10 7.50
C ASN A 129 19.70 2.38 6.63
N ASP A 130 20.12 1.43 5.81
CA ASP A 130 21.31 1.52 4.95
C ASP A 130 21.04 1.20 3.46
N ALA A 131 19.82 0.83 3.12
CA ALA A 131 19.38 0.35 1.80
C ALA A 131 20.17 -0.90 1.29
N GLN A 132 20.84 -1.62 2.17
CA GLN A 132 21.61 -2.82 1.86
C GLN A 132 21.09 -4.02 2.65
N SER A 133 20.89 -3.85 3.96
CA SER A 133 20.34 -4.87 4.86
C SER A 133 18.85 -4.59 5.05
N TRP A 134 18.02 -5.61 4.87
CA TRP A 134 16.57 -5.45 4.84
C TRP A 134 15.90 -6.33 5.88
N ASP A 135 15.10 -5.71 6.73
CA ASP A 135 14.24 -6.37 7.70
C ASP A 135 12.83 -6.56 7.12
N LEU A 136 12.32 -7.79 7.15
CA LEU A 136 10.95 -8.08 6.73
C LEU A 136 9.98 -7.54 7.78
N LEU A 137 9.12 -6.60 7.39
CA LEU A 137 8.05 -6.08 8.23
C LEU A 137 6.80 -6.95 8.17
N GLY A 138 6.55 -7.63 7.07
CA GLY A 138 5.43 -8.53 6.89
C GLY A 138 5.23 -9.01 5.46
N GLU A 139 4.43 -10.07 5.33
CA GLU A 139 3.93 -10.63 4.08
C GLU A 139 2.42 -10.40 4.02
N PHE A 140 1.93 -9.88 2.91
CA PHE A 140 0.55 -9.41 2.80
C PHE A 140 -0.12 -9.97 1.54
N ASP A 141 -1.42 -10.21 1.63
CA ASP A 141 -2.25 -10.69 0.53
C ASP A 141 -3.60 -9.97 0.58
N ILE A 142 -3.97 -9.31 -0.50
CA ILE A 142 -5.30 -8.68 -0.65
C ILE A 142 -6.38 -9.76 -0.79
N GLY A 143 -6.00 -10.95 -1.23
CA GLY A 143 -6.94 -12.02 -1.52
C GLY A 143 -7.65 -11.86 -2.87
N ASP A 144 -8.52 -12.80 -3.17
CA ASP A 144 -9.41 -12.75 -4.32
C ASP A 144 -10.85 -12.93 -3.85
N PRO A 145 -11.65 -11.84 -3.78
CA PRO A 145 -13.01 -11.90 -3.25
C PRO A 145 -14.03 -12.42 -4.26
N ARG A 146 -13.63 -12.70 -5.51
CA ARG A 146 -14.55 -13.11 -6.58
C ARG A 146 -15.19 -14.47 -6.26
N ASP A 147 -16.48 -14.56 -6.50
CA ASP A 147 -17.19 -15.84 -6.46
C ASP A 147 -16.85 -16.72 -7.67
N SER A 148 -17.40 -17.92 -7.73
CA SER A 148 -17.18 -18.86 -8.85
C SER A 148 -17.72 -18.36 -10.19
N ALA A 149 -18.55 -17.33 -10.20
CA ALA A 149 -19.07 -16.68 -11.41
C ALA A 149 -18.26 -15.41 -11.77
N GLY A 150 -17.24 -15.05 -10.96
CA GLY A 150 -16.39 -13.88 -11.16
C GLY A 150 -16.95 -12.58 -10.59
N ASN A 151 -18.04 -12.63 -9.79
CA ASN A 151 -18.62 -11.42 -9.22
C ASN A 151 -17.86 -10.99 -7.96
N ILE A 152 -17.66 -9.68 -7.81
CA ILE A 152 -17.06 -9.07 -6.63
C ILE A 152 -18.19 -8.72 -5.65
N PRO A 153 -18.15 -9.19 -4.38
CA PRO A 153 -19.11 -8.77 -3.37
C PRO A 153 -19.04 -7.26 -3.10
N ALA A 154 -20.19 -6.64 -2.79
CA ALA A 154 -20.24 -5.20 -2.55
C ALA A 154 -19.32 -4.73 -1.41
N SER A 155 -19.13 -5.56 -0.37
CA SER A 155 -18.19 -5.25 0.72
C SER A 155 -16.75 -5.20 0.26
N ALA A 156 -16.30 -6.15 -0.57
CA ALA A 156 -14.95 -6.15 -1.13
C ALA A 156 -14.74 -5.01 -2.13
N PHE A 157 -15.77 -4.67 -2.89
CA PHE A 157 -15.72 -3.51 -3.78
C PHE A 157 -15.54 -2.21 -2.98
N GLN A 158 -16.27 -2.05 -1.85
CA GLN A 158 -16.11 -0.91 -0.97
C GLN A 158 -14.74 -0.86 -0.31
N GLU A 159 -14.21 -2.01 0.13
CA GLU A 159 -12.86 -2.13 0.67
C GLU A 159 -11.79 -1.68 -0.33
N ALA A 160 -11.92 -2.07 -1.59
CA ALA A 160 -11.01 -1.62 -2.64
C ALA A 160 -11.07 -0.10 -2.88
N ILE A 161 -12.26 0.51 -2.79
CA ILE A 161 -12.45 1.97 -2.87
C ILE A 161 -11.79 2.66 -1.67
N ASP A 162 -11.98 2.15 -0.46
CA ASP A 162 -11.47 2.72 0.78
C ASP A 162 -9.96 2.49 0.97
N GLY A 163 -9.39 1.58 0.18
CA GLY A 163 -8.01 1.10 0.29
C GLY A 163 -7.85 -0.04 1.30
N HIS A 164 -7.15 -1.09 0.87
CA HIS A 164 -6.83 -2.24 1.72
C HIS A 164 -5.92 -1.82 2.85
N ASP A 165 -6.33 -2.10 4.08
CA ASP A 165 -5.70 -1.61 5.31
C ASP A 165 -4.95 -2.72 6.03
N PHE A 166 -3.65 -2.51 6.27
CA PHE A 166 -2.76 -3.49 6.89
C PHE A 166 -2.06 -2.90 8.11
N THR A 167 -2.12 -3.61 9.22
CA THR A 167 -1.41 -3.27 10.45
C THR A 167 -0.07 -4.01 10.51
N LEU A 168 0.96 -3.32 10.95
CA LEU A 168 2.28 -3.91 11.20
C LEU A 168 2.41 -4.28 12.66
N ASP A 169 2.63 -5.56 12.93
CA ASP A 169 2.90 -6.04 14.27
C ASP A 169 4.30 -5.61 14.72
N ASN A 170 4.37 -4.97 15.91
CA ASN A 170 5.63 -4.72 16.64
C ASN A 170 6.74 -3.93 15.94
N THR A 171 6.43 -2.95 15.11
CA THR A 171 7.47 -2.02 14.67
C THR A 171 7.86 -1.07 15.83
N SER A 172 8.85 -1.47 16.62
CA SER A 172 9.43 -0.58 17.65
C SER A 172 10.45 0.39 17.06
N GLU A 173 11.00 0.07 15.90
CA GLU A 173 12.12 0.76 15.29
C GLU A 173 11.69 1.75 14.22
N GLN A 174 12.58 2.70 13.94
CA GLN A 174 12.44 3.66 12.86
C GLN A 174 13.29 3.24 11.66
N PHE A 175 12.77 3.46 10.46
CA PHE A 175 13.44 3.13 9.22
C PHE A 175 13.41 4.32 8.26
N ARG A 176 14.44 4.43 7.44
CA ARG A 176 14.53 5.43 6.38
C ARG A 176 14.12 4.89 5.01
N TYR A 177 14.45 3.63 4.73
CA TYR A 177 14.21 3.02 3.43
C TYR A 177 13.11 1.98 3.50
N LEU A 178 12.26 1.97 2.48
CA LEU A 178 11.20 1.00 2.31
C LEU A 178 11.41 0.24 1.00
N LYS A 179 11.26 -1.09 1.05
CA LYS A 179 11.18 -1.92 -0.15
C LYS A 179 9.82 -2.60 -0.19
N PHE A 180 9.06 -2.28 -1.22
CA PHE A 180 7.80 -2.91 -1.54
C PHE A 180 8.07 -3.96 -2.63
N SER A 181 7.86 -5.23 -2.30
CA SER A 181 8.22 -6.38 -3.12
C SER A 181 6.96 -7.12 -3.52
N ILE A 182 6.44 -6.87 -4.71
CA ILE A 182 5.22 -7.51 -5.23
C ILE A 182 5.56 -8.95 -5.59
N THR A 183 4.82 -9.90 -5.02
CA THR A 183 5.05 -11.35 -5.21
C THR A 183 4.01 -12.02 -6.09
N SER A 184 2.85 -11.40 -6.32
CA SER A 184 1.85 -11.88 -7.28
C SER A 184 0.90 -10.78 -7.73
N ASN A 185 0.20 -11.04 -8.84
CA ASN A 185 -0.99 -10.33 -9.31
C ASN A 185 -2.16 -11.31 -9.46
N TYR A 186 -3.28 -10.88 -10.04
CA TYR A 186 -4.47 -11.73 -10.20
C TYR A 186 -4.47 -12.60 -11.46
N GLY A 187 -3.38 -12.65 -12.23
CA GLY A 187 -3.27 -13.58 -13.37
C GLY A 187 -2.58 -13.02 -14.61
N SER A 188 -2.27 -11.74 -14.68
CA SER A 188 -1.53 -11.18 -15.81
C SER A 188 -0.11 -11.75 -15.86
N THR A 189 0.33 -12.15 -17.04
CA THR A 189 1.67 -12.66 -17.29
C THR A 189 2.62 -11.63 -17.86
N ILE A 190 2.15 -10.42 -18.14
CA ILE A 190 2.91 -9.38 -18.87
C ILE A 190 3.02 -8.04 -18.16
N ILE A 191 2.13 -7.76 -17.20
CA ILE A 191 2.06 -6.45 -16.55
C ILE A 191 1.57 -6.59 -15.11
N THR A 192 2.08 -5.75 -14.21
CA THR A 192 1.55 -5.58 -12.86
C THR A 192 1.41 -4.10 -12.54
N VAL A 193 0.25 -3.73 -12.04
CA VAL A 193 -0.14 -2.35 -11.74
C VAL A 193 -0.70 -2.22 -10.33
N GLY A 194 -0.79 -0.99 -9.85
CA GLY A 194 -1.48 -0.58 -8.64
C GLY A 194 -1.73 0.91 -8.69
N SER A 195 -2.33 1.48 -7.65
CA SER A 195 -2.60 2.91 -7.59
C SER A 195 -1.71 3.59 -6.56
N GLU A 196 -1.98 3.45 -5.29
CA GLU A 196 -1.43 4.31 -4.25
C GLU A 196 -1.03 3.52 -3.00
N ILE A 197 -0.01 3.99 -2.27
CA ILE A 197 0.32 3.56 -0.91
C ILE A 197 0.32 4.75 0.04
N THR A 198 -0.27 4.59 1.21
CA THR A 198 -0.20 5.58 2.29
C THR A 198 0.25 4.90 3.58
N LEU A 199 1.31 5.44 4.18
CA LEU A 199 1.85 4.98 5.46
C LEU A 199 1.28 5.81 6.60
N TYR A 200 1.06 5.16 7.74
CA TYR A 200 0.63 5.78 8.98
C TYR A 200 1.57 5.37 10.11
N GLY A 201 1.87 6.30 10.99
CA GLY A 201 2.78 6.07 12.10
C GLY A 201 3.28 7.34 12.73
N LEU A 202 4.53 7.35 13.14
CA LEU A 202 5.17 8.49 13.78
C LEU A 202 6.40 8.88 12.98
N ASP A 203 6.45 10.12 12.50
CA ASP A 203 7.56 10.66 11.72
C ASP A 203 8.42 11.69 12.49
N ASN A 204 8.03 12.03 13.72
CA ASN A 204 8.68 13.01 14.58
C ASN A 204 8.86 12.44 15.99
N LEU A 205 9.85 11.59 16.20
CA LEU A 205 10.29 11.15 17.53
C LEU A 205 11.72 11.59 17.80
#